data_1565189fdaed035fabc564c0db6134d9
#
_entry.id   1565189fdaed035fabc564c0db6134d9
#
_cell.length_a   1.000
_cell.length_b   1.000
_cell.length_c   1.000
_cell.angle_alpha   90.00
_cell.angle_beta   90.00
_cell.angle_gamma   90.00
#
_symmetry.space_group_name_H-M   'P 1'
#
loop_
_entity.id
_entity.type
_entity.pdbx_description
1 polymer ?
#
loop_
_entity_poly.entity_id
_entity_poly.type
_entity_poly.pdbx_seq_one_letter_code
_entity_poly.pdbx_strand_id
1 'polypeptide(L)'
;MHSLFKWFAPLTLATLMAACSDGGDPATAPGTTPRFTAGSGSASTLLGRATFSQGANFKVKRITGDWHVEVKAHRELDVAVQQIVFQPGSYSGWHSHPGPVFIQVVSGTMTFYESDDPNCTPVVRTAGQGFLDVGEHAHIARNETGSPATNIVTYLAPPGAVLRIDEPNPGNCPF
;
A
#
# COMPACT_ATOMS: atom_id res chain seq x y z
N MET A 1 35.98 -75.34 21.86
CA MET A 1 35.77 -75.81 23.26
C MET A 1 35.00 -74.75 24.02
N HIS A 2 33.82 -75.14 24.49
CA HIS A 2 33.05 -74.59 25.63
C HIS A 2 32.63 -73.14 25.59
N SER A 3 31.47 -72.70 25.90
CA SER A 3 30.18 -73.27 26.31
C SER A 3 29.21 -72.11 26.48
N LEU A 4 28.00 -72.33 26.07
CA LEU A 4 26.76 -71.55 26.30
C LEU A 4 26.56 -71.14 27.77
N PHE A 5 26.05 -69.93 27.94
CA PHE A 5 25.02 -69.73 28.98
C PHE A 5 24.07 -68.63 28.59
N LYS A 6 22.80 -69.00 28.35
CA LYS A 6 21.65 -68.12 28.21
C LYS A 6 21.18 -67.72 29.60
N TRP A 7 20.91 -66.44 29.79
CA TRP A 7 20.03 -65.97 30.86
C TRP A 7 18.90 -65.12 30.27
N PHE A 8 17.71 -65.64 30.42
CA PHE A 8 16.45 -64.90 30.23
C PHE A 8 16.18 -64.10 31.50
N ALA A 9 15.85 -62.81 31.38
CA ALA A 9 15.22 -62.03 32.44
C ALA A 9 13.94 -61.36 31.90
N PRO A 10 12.89 -61.25 32.70
CA PRO A 10 11.56 -61.01 32.25
C PRO A 10 11.26 -59.54 31.90
N LEU A 11 10.43 -59.40 30.91
CA LEU A 11 9.90 -58.15 30.43
C LEU A 11 8.84 -57.65 31.43
N THR A 12 9.13 -56.59 32.17
CA THR A 12 8.12 -55.85 32.95
C THR A 12 7.55 -54.73 32.10
N LEU A 13 6.30 -54.92 31.76
CA LEU A 13 5.46 -53.95 31.05
C LEU A 13 5.10 -52.81 32.03
N ALA A 14 5.76 -51.66 31.94
CA ALA A 14 5.38 -50.47 32.65
C ALA A 14 4.37 -49.67 31.81
N THR A 15 3.11 -49.76 32.19
CA THR A 15 2.05 -48.87 31.67
C THR A 15 2.30 -47.44 32.10
N LEU A 16 2.79 -46.61 31.18
CA LEU A 16 2.81 -45.16 31.37
C LEU A 16 1.40 -44.62 31.15
N MET A 17 0.74 -44.23 32.21
CA MET A 17 -0.44 -43.36 32.14
C MET A 17 0.01 -41.96 31.67
N ALA A 18 -0.33 -41.62 30.44
CA ALA A 18 -0.22 -40.25 29.96
C ALA A 18 -1.28 -39.40 30.66
N ALA A 19 -0.86 -38.61 31.65
CA ALA A 19 -1.68 -37.51 32.15
C ALA A 19 -1.75 -36.46 31.07
N CYS A 20 -2.93 -36.25 30.48
CA CYS A 20 -3.25 -35.07 29.71
C CYS A 20 -3.22 -33.88 30.70
N SER A 21 -2.13 -33.17 30.72
CA SER A 21 -2.12 -31.79 31.25
C SER A 21 -2.76 -30.89 30.18
N ASP A 22 -3.97 -30.44 30.50
CA ASP A 22 -4.55 -29.28 29.81
C ASP A 22 -3.64 -28.08 30.09
N GLY A 23 -2.60 -27.94 29.28
CA GLY A 23 -1.87 -26.70 29.13
C GLY A 23 -2.75 -25.73 28.36
N GLY A 24 -3.56 -24.98 29.08
CA GLY A 24 -4.21 -23.81 28.50
C GLY A 24 -3.12 -22.92 27.94
N ASP A 25 -3.04 -22.82 26.63
CA ASP A 25 -2.27 -21.80 25.97
C ASP A 25 -2.67 -20.43 26.56
N PRO A 26 -1.72 -19.61 27.03
CA PRO A 26 -2.06 -18.26 27.41
C PRO A 26 -2.67 -17.63 26.16
N ALA A 27 -3.95 -17.25 26.27
CA ALA A 27 -4.63 -16.49 25.25
C ALA A 27 -3.71 -15.32 24.84
N THR A 28 -3.06 -15.49 23.70
CA THR A 28 -2.30 -14.40 23.07
C THR A 28 -3.34 -13.33 22.86
N ALA A 29 -3.20 -12.22 23.59
CA ALA A 29 -4.00 -11.03 23.33
C ALA A 29 -3.93 -10.78 21.82
N PRO A 30 -5.05 -10.43 21.15
CA PRO A 30 -5.00 -10.13 19.74
C PRO A 30 -4.01 -9.00 19.57
N GLY A 31 -2.79 -9.33 19.13
CA GLY A 31 -1.84 -8.36 18.67
C GLY A 31 -2.53 -7.63 17.56
N THR A 32 -2.81 -6.35 17.76
CA THR A 32 -3.30 -5.45 16.73
C THR A 32 -2.15 -5.22 15.75
N THR A 33 -1.83 -6.23 14.95
CA THR A 33 -1.05 -6.01 13.73
C THR A 33 -1.90 -5.09 12.87
N PRO A 34 -1.38 -3.92 12.47
CA PRO A 34 -2.08 -3.05 11.55
C PRO A 34 -2.48 -3.89 10.32
N ARG A 35 -3.76 -4.03 10.06
CA ARG A 35 -4.24 -4.72 8.87
C ARG A 35 -4.04 -3.77 7.71
N PHE A 36 -2.96 -3.97 6.97
CA PHE A 36 -2.78 -3.30 5.68
C PHE A 36 -3.90 -3.75 4.73
N THR A 37 -4.53 -2.78 4.09
CA THR A 37 -5.57 -3.05 3.10
C THR A 37 -4.89 -3.26 1.75
N ALA A 38 -4.69 -4.51 1.36
CA ALA A 38 -4.19 -4.80 0.02
C ALA A 38 -5.16 -4.26 -1.04
N GLY A 39 -4.63 -3.68 -2.11
CA GLY A 39 -5.42 -3.31 -3.27
C GLY A 39 -6.00 -4.53 -3.99
N SER A 40 -7.08 -4.34 -4.72
CA SER A 40 -7.75 -5.41 -5.49
C SER A 40 -8.22 -4.90 -6.83
N GLY A 41 -8.05 -5.72 -7.88
CA GLY A 41 -8.59 -5.47 -9.21
C GLY A 41 -7.94 -4.31 -9.99
N SER A 42 -6.79 -3.80 -9.53
CA SER A 42 -6.00 -2.80 -10.25
C SER A 42 -4.70 -3.39 -10.77
N ALA A 43 -4.22 -2.87 -11.90
CA ALA A 43 -2.94 -3.24 -12.50
C ALA A 43 -2.14 -1.98 -12.83
N SER A 44 -0.87 -1.92 -12.39
CA SER A 44 0.03 -0.81 -12.62
C SER A 44 1.16 -1.19 -13.58
N THR A 45 1.53 -0.25 -14.44
CA THR A 45 2.68 -0.36 -15.35
C THR A 45 3.55 0.88 -15.19
N LEU A 46 4.82 0.69 -14.82
CA LEU A 46 5.79 1.78 -14.81
C LEU A 46 6.12 2.18 -16.24
N LEU A 47 5.81 3.41 -16.61
CA LEU A 47 6.11 3.95 -17.95
C LEU A 47 7.54 4.53 -18.00
N GLY A 48 8.02 5.07 -16.90
CA GLY A 48 9.37 5.60 -16.80
C GLY A 48 9.69 6.12 -15.40
N ARG A 49 11.00 6.18 -15.10
CA ARG A 49 11.55 6.82 -13.91
C ARG A 49 12.88 7.47 -14.27
N ALA A 50 13.07 8.71 -13.88
CA ALA A 50 14.30 9.44 -14.13
C ALA A 50 14.71 10.22 -12.87
N THR A 51 16.01 10.21 -12.57
CA THR A 51 16.61 11.00 -11.50
C THR A 51 17.11 12.33 -12.04
N PHE A 52 16.64 13.40 -11.44
CA PHE A 52 17.13 14.77 -11.69
C PHE A 52 18.20 15.07 -10.64
N SER A 53 19.46 14.88 -10.98
CA SER A 53 20.61 14.98 -10.07
C SER A 53 20.82 16.37 -9.47
N GLN A 54 20.33 17.40 -10.12
CA GLN A 54 20.39 18.80 -9.63
C GLN A 54 19.14 19.19 -8.85
N GLY A 55 18.20 18.23 -8.63
CA GLY A 55 16.88 18.52 -8.11
C GLY A 55 16.01 19.30 -9.11
N ALA A 56 14.92 19.87 -8.60
CA ALA A 56 14.05 20.74 -9.38
C ALA A 56 13.72 21.98 -8.54
N ASN A 57 14.46 23.07 -8.77
CA ASN A 57 14.26 24.32 -8.06
C ASN A 57 14.01 25.42 -9.07
N PHE A 58 12.75 25.75 -9.28
CA PHE A 58 12.37 26.81 -10.21
C PHE A 58 11.09 27.51 -9.75
N LYS A 59 11.00 28.78 -10.15
CA LYS A 59 9.79 29.58 -10.04
C LYS A 59 9.48 30.17 -11.41
N VAL A 60 8.37 29.72 -11.99
CA VAL A 60 7.87 30.29 -13.23
C VAL A 60 6.83 31.35 -12.86
N LYS A 61 7.17 32.62 -13.14
CA LYS A 61 6.19 33.68 -13.15
C LYS A 61 5.52 33.69 -14.51
N ARG A 62 4.24 33.78 -14.48
CA ARG A 62 3.26 33.76 -15.54
C ARG A 62 3.72 34.35 -16.90
N ILE A 63 3.10 33.75 -17.93
CA ILE A 63 3.01 34.29 -19.28
C ILE A 63 1.70 35.08 -19.45
N THR A 64 0.60 34.67 -18.79
CA THR A 64 -0.71 35.36 -18.81
C THR A 64 -1.48 35.16 -17.48
N GLY A 65 -2.14 36.22 -16.95
CA GLY A 65 -2.95 36.19 -15.70
C GLY A 65 -2.09 36.12 -14.42
N ASP A 66 -2.65 35.66 -13.30
CA ASP A 66 -1.97 35.55 -12.00
C ASP A 66 -1.43 34.12 -11.71
N TRP A 67 -1.26 33.33 -12.78
CA TRP A 67 -0.78 31.97 -12.65
C TRP A 67 0.74 31.93 -12.41
N HIS A 68 1.17 31.19 -11.42
CA HIS A 68 2.59 30.89 -11.17
C HIS A 68 2.75 29.47 -10.62
N VAL A 69 3.89 28.87 -10.87
CA VAL A 69 4.30 27.59 -10.31
C VAL A 69 5.65 27.75 -9.64
N GLU A 70 5.78 27.24 -8.44
CA GLU A 70 7.04 27.15 -7.72
C GLU A 70 7.27 25.69 -7.30
N VAL A 71 8.45 25.16 -7.62
CA VAL A 71 8.92 23.84 -7.20
C VAL A 71 10.24 24.01 -6.47
N LYS A 72 10.37 23.42 -5.29
CA LYS A 72 11.56 23.49 -4.43
C LYS A 72 12.01 22.09 -4.03
N ALA A 73 12.70 21.42 -4.92
CA ALA A 73 13.42 20.18 -4.62
C ALA A 73 14.92 20.47 -4.68
N HIS A 74 15.53 20.78 -3.54
CA HIS A 74 16.92 21.21 -3.43
C HIS A 74 17.95 20.07 -3.53
N ARG A 75 17.50 18.83 -3.54
CA ARG A 75 18.33 17.63 -3.67
C ARG A 75 17.87 16.86 -4.90
N GLU A 76 18.58 15.78 -5.18
CA GLU A 76 18.18 14.84 -6.22
C GLU A 76 16.70 14.44 -6.07
N LEU A 77 16.02 14.38 -7.19
CA LEU A 77 14.59 14.12 -7.29
C LEU A 77 14.35 13.04 -8.35
N ASP A 78 13.63 12.01 -7.99
CA ASP A 78 13.06 11.10 -8.97
C ASP A 78 11.68 11.59 -9.41
N VAL A 79 11.49 11.56 -10.72
CA VAL A 79 10.17 11.67 -11.33
C VAL A 79 9.84 10.30 -11.94
N ALA A 80 8.79 9.68 -11.43
CA ALA A 80 8.30 8.42 -11.94
C ALA A 80 6.88 8.56 -12.50
N VAL A 81 6.59 7.85 -13.59
CA VAL A 81 5.27 7.87 -14.22
C VAL A 81 4.75 6.45 -14.34
N GLN A 82 3.53 6.24 -13.85
CA GLN A 82 2.83 4.96 -13.97
C GLN A 82 1.48 5.14 -14.65
N GLN A 83 1.08 4.12 -15.39
CA GLN A 83 -0.30 3.90 -15.78
C GLN A 83 -0.92 2.89 -14.82
N ILE A 84 -2.10 3.19 -14.31
CA ILE A 84 -2.85 2.26 -13.45
C ILE A 84 -4.25 2.10 -14.03
N VAL A 85 -4.62 0.84 -14.29
CA VAL A 85 -5.95 0.46 -14.77
C VAL A 85 -6.72 -0.13 -13.60
N PHE A 86 -7.90 0.39 -13.36
CA PHE A 86 -8.84 -0.04 -12.32
C PHE A 86 -10.06 -0.71 -12.96
N GLN A 87 -10.26 -1.98 -12.66
CA GLN A 87 -11.49 -2.68 -13.07
C GLN A 87 -12.71 -2.18 -12.27
N PRO A 88 -13.95 -2.43 -12.72
CA PRO A 88 -15.13 -2.12 -11.93
C PRO A 88 -15.07 -2.70 -10.51
N GLY A 89 -15.35 -1.87 -9.50
CA GLY A 89 -15.32 -2.25 -8.09
C GLY A 89 -13.91 -2.41 -7.50
N SER A 90 -12.85 -2.13 -8.25
CA SER A 90 -11.47 -2.24 -7.78
C SER A 90 -11.06 -1.06 -6.90
N TYR A 91 -10.01 -1.26 -6.11
CA TYR A 91 -9.45 -0.24 -5.23
C TYR A 91 -7.95 -0.44 -5.00
N SER A 92 -7.27 0.65 -4.62
CA SER A 92 -5.83 0.64 -4.38
C SER A 92 -5.42 0.02 -3.03
N GLY A 93 -6.32 -0.07 -2.05
CA GLY A 93 -5.97 -0.18 -0.64
C GLY A 93 -5.46 1.15 -0.08
N TRP A 94 -5.50 1.30 1.24
CA TRP A 94 -4.96 2.48 1.92
C TRP A 94 -3.44 2.50 1.79
N HIS A 95 -2.89 3.63 1.35
CA HIS A 95 -1.47 3.80 1.13
C HIS A 95 -1.08 5.28 1.12
N SER A 96 0.20 5.53 1.37
CA SER A 96 0.84 6.84 1.25
C SER A 96 1.97 6.82 0.23
N HIS A 97 2.59 7.95 0.01
CA HIS A 97 3.69 8.14 -0.92
C HIS A 97 4.86 8.90 -0.27
N PRO A 98 6.11 8.70 -0.71
CA PRO A 98 7.27 9.39 -0.15
C PRO A 98 7.38 10.87 -0.56
N GLY A 99 6.42 11.38 -1.31
CA GLY A 99 6.34 12.75 -1.78
C GLY A 99 5.08 12.98 -2.60
N PRO A 100 4.88 14.18 -3.15
CA PRO A 100 3.64 14.53 -3.83
C PRO A 100 3.42 13.73 -5.12
N VAL A 101 2.15 13.45 -5.39
CA VAL A 101 1.71 12.65 -6.52
C VAL A 101 0.59 13.36 -7.28
N PHE A 102 0.79 13.51 -8.59
CA PHE A 102 -0.22 14.04 -9.49
C PHE A 102 -0.93 12.87 -10.18
N ILE A 103 -2.20 12.72 -9.91
CA ILE A 103 -3.03 11.66 -10.49
C ILE A 103 -3.96 12.26 -11.52
N GLN A 104 -3.87 11.81 -12.77
CA GLN A 104 -4.71 12.25 -13.88
C GLN A 104 -5.64 11.11 -14.26
N VAL A 105 -6.94 11.32 -14.18
CA VAL A 105 -7.92 10.36 -14.70
C VAL A 105 -8.00 10.56 -16.21
N VAL A 106 -7.53 9.58 -16.99
CA VAL A 106 -7.52 9.66 -18.46
C VAL A 106 -8.70 8.96 -19.10
N SER A 107 -9.30 8.00 -18.39
CA SER A 107 -10.59 7.40 -18.79
C SER A 107 -11.36 6.92 -17.57
N GLY A 108 -12.69 6.87 -17.67
CA GLY A 108 -13.60 6.45 -16.61
C GLY A 108 -13.75 7.49 -15.49
N THR A 109 -14.05 7.00 -14.30
CA THR A 109 -14.27 7.79 -13.09
C THR A 109 -13.62 7.11 -11.91
N MET A 110 -12.93 7.88 -11.08
CA MET A 110 -12.30 7.44 -9.85
C MET A 110 -12.82 8.23 -8.66
N THR A 111 -12.92 7.59 -7.53
CA THR A 111 -13.23 8.20 -6.23
C THR A 111 -12.04 8.05 -5.30
N PHE A 112 -11.63 9.14 -4.67
CA PHE A 112 -10.54 9.19 -3.71
C PHE A 112 -11.09 9.53 -2.33
N TYR A 113 -10.48 8.93 -1.30
CA TYR A 113 -10.80 9.18 0.10
C TYR A 113 -9.50 9.37 0.87
N GLU A 114 -9.49 10.30 1.81
CA GLU A 114 -8.34 10.68 2.62
C GLU A 114 -8.46 10.10 4.04
N SER A 115 -7.33 9.69 4.61
CA SER A 115 -7.31 9.07 5.95
C SER A 115 -7.57 10.07 7.08
N ASP A 116 -7.29 11.34 6.84
CA ASP A 116 -7.46 12.44 7.80
C ASP A 116 -8.83 13.13 7.71
N ASP A 117 -9.68 12.73 6.76
CA ASP A 117 -11.07 13.19 6.69
C ASP A 117 -12.00 12.29 7.53
N PRO A 118 -12.46 12.76 8.72
CA PRO A 118 -13.31 11.94 9.58
C PRO A 118 -14.70 11.66 8.99
N ASN A 119 -15.11 12.38 7.95
CA ASN A 119 -16.40 12.23 7.30
C ASN A 119 -16.35 11.26 6.10
N CYS A 120 -15.16 10.76 5.74
CA CYS A 120 -14.98 9.93 4.56
C CYS A 120 -15.62 10.54 3.29
N THR A 121 -15.32 11.81 3.04
CA THR A 121 -15.92 12.57 1.93
C THR A 121 -15.37 12.10 0.59
N PRO A 122 -16.20 11.64 -0.35
CA PRO A 122 -15.74 11.19 -1.64
C PRO A 122 -15.27 12.36 -2.52
N VAL A 123 -14.05 12.25 -3.03
CA VAL A 123 -13.50 13.17 -4.03
C VAL A 123 -13.55 12.49 -5.39
N VAL A 124 -14.62 12.74 -6.15
CA VAL A 124 -14.85 12.12 -7.46
C VAL A 124 -14.11 12.89 -8.55
N ARG A 125 -13.41 12.15 -9.43
CA ARG A 125 -12.72 12.69 -10.62
C ARG A 125 -13.09 11.86 -11.84
N THR A 126 -13.44 12.55 -12.91
CA THR A 126 -13.73 11.96 -14.22
C THR A 126 -12.59 12.20 -15.21
N ALA A 127 -12.64 11.58 -16.36
CA ALA A 127 -11.66 11.78 -17.42
C ALA A 127 -11.39 13.26 -17.70
N GLY A 128 -10.11 13.65 -17.76
CA GLY A 128 -9.63 15.02 -17.89
C GLY A 128 -9.47 15.78 -16.57
N GLN A 129 -9.85 15.19 -15.44
CA GLN A 129 -9.66 15.78 -14.11
C GLN A 129 -8.46 15.16 -13.38
N GLY A 130 -7.90 15.92 -12.43
CA GLY A 130 -6.79 15.49 -11.60
C GLY A 130 -7.14 15.43 -10.11
N PHE A 131 -6.35 14.64 -9.40
CA PHE A 131 -6.27 14.58 -7.95
C PHE A 131 -4.80 14.79 -7.57
N LEU A 132 -4.54 15.64 -6.59
CA LEU A 132 -3.21 15.87 -6.05
C LEU A 132 -3.15 15.30 -4.64
N ASP A 133 -2.27 14.31 -4.46
CA ASP A 133 -1.85 13.85 -3.13
C ASP A 133 -0.53 14.54 -2.79
N VAL A 134 -0.47 15.21 -1.66
CA VAL A 134 0.74 15.90 -1.19
C VAL A 134 1.73 14.99 -0.46
N GLY A 135 1.33 13.74 -0.17
CA GLY A 135 2.18 12.71 0.44
C GLY A 135 2.27 12.78 1.97
N GLU A 136 1.43 13.58 2.65
CA GLU A 136 1.48 13.78 4.10
C GLU A 136 0.61 12.77 4.89
N HIS A 137 -0.38 12.15 4.24
CA HIS A 137 -1.30 11.19 4.85
C HIS A 137 -1.69 10.08 3.86
N ALA A 138 -2.34 9.05 4.36
CA ALA A 138 -2.77 7.96 3.51
C ALA A 138 -4.07 8.29 2.78
N HIS A 139 -4.21 7.73 1.58
CA HIS A 139 -5.44 7.79 0.82
C HIS A 139 -5.80 6.42 0.21
N ILE A 140 -7.00 6.30 -0.31
CA ILE A 140 -7.46 5.16 -1.10
C ILE A 140 -8.15 5.64 -2.37
N ALA A 141 -7.77 5.05 -3.51
CA ALA A 141 -8.43 5.26 -4.80
C ALA A 141 -9.36 4.08 -5.10
N ARG A 142 -10.58 4.35 -5.51
CA ARG A 142 -11.61 3.36 -5.80
C ARG A 142 -12.27 3.61 -7.15
N ASN A 143 -12.48 2.56 -7.91
CA ASN A 143 -13.40 2.59 -9.05
C ASN A 143 -14.77 2.06 -8.60
N GLU A 144 -15.65 2.95 -8.23
CA GLU A 144 -17.01 2.63 -7.75
C GLU A 144 -18.04 2.57 -8.88
N THR A 145 -17.56 2.51 -10.12
CA THR A 145 -18.41 2.46 -11.31
C THR A 145 -18.47 1.06 -11.93
N GLY A 146 -19.37 0.88 -12.86
CA GLY A 146 -19.50 -0.35 -13.65
C GLY A 146 -18.59 -0.44 -14.88
N SER A 147 -17.67 0.52 -15.08
CA SER A 147 -16.76 0.57 -16.23
C SER A 147 -15.30 0.71 -15.78
N PRO A 148 -14.33 0.19 -16.53
CA PRO A 148 -12.92 0.40 -16.22
C PRO A 148 -12.53 1.88 -16.20
N ALA A 149 -11.57 2.22 -15.33
CA ALA A 149 -10.96 3.54 -15.29
C ALA A 149 -9.44 3.43 -15.43
N THR A 150 -8.82 4.46 -15.98
CA THR A 150 -7.36 4.52 -16.16
C THR A 150 -6.83 5.84 -15.65
N ASN A 151 -5.80 5.75 -14.82
CA ASN A 151 -5.04 6.90 -14.31
C ASN A 151 -3.63 6.91 -14.90
N ILE A 152 -3.13 8.10 -15.18
CA ILE A 152 -1.68 8.37 -15.30
C ILE A 152 -1.27 9.07 -14.01
N VAL A 153 -0.24 8.52 -13.37
CA VAL A 153 0.22 8.94 -12.06
C VAL A 153 1.67 9.37 -12.14
N THR A 154 1.95 10.62 -11.75
CA THR A 154 3.31 11.18 -11.72
C THR A 154 3.72 11.39 -10.27
N TYR A 155 4.80 10.73 -9.88
CA TYR A 155 5.38 10.78 -8.55
C TYR A 155 6.60 11.70 -8.54
N LEU A 156 6.71 12.53 -7.52
CA LEU A 156 7.92 13.25 -7.16
C LEU A 156 8.45 12.65 -5.86
N ALA A 157 9.62 12.00 -5.91
CA ALA A 157 10.09 11.19 -4.79
C ALA A 157 11.60 11.32 -4.57
N PRO A 158 12.12 11.00 -3.38
CA PRO A 158 13.56 10.82 -3.20
C PRO A 158 14.11 9.73 -4.13
N PRO A 159 15.37 9.82 -4.58
CA PRO A 159 15.98 8.85 -5.47
C PRO A 159 15.91 7.42 -4.91
N GLY A 160 15.45 6.49 -5.74
CA GLY A 160 15.34 5.08 -5.39
C GLY A 160 14.20 4.74 -4.42
N ALA A 161 13.44 5.71 -3.92
CA ALA A 161 12.34 5.44 -2.99
C ALA A 161 11.27 4.53 -3.60
N VAL A 162 10.65 3.70 -2.76
CA VAL A 162 9.43 2.99 -3.14
C VAL A 162 8.32 4.01 -3.39
N LEU A 163 7.54 3.80 -4.45
CA LEU A 163 6.52 4.77 -4.84
C LEU A 163 5.22 4.63 -4.06
N ARG A 164 5.07 3.54 -3.30
CA ARG A 164 3.90 3.22 -2.51
C ARG A 164 4.32 2.67 -1.16
N ILE A 165 3.70 3.16 -0.09
CA ILE A 165 3.84 2.68 1.28
C ILE A 165 2.46 2.21 1.72
N ASP A 166 2.31 0.91 2.01
CA ASP A 166 1.03 0.37 2.45
C ASP A 166 0.72 0.85 3.88
N GLU A 167 -0.51 1.29 4.08
CA GLU A 167 -0.98 1.86 5.34
C GLU A 167 -2.14 1.05 5.92
N PRO A 168 -2.30 1.05 7.25
CA PRO A 168 -3.47 0.43 7.87
C PRO A 168 -4.74 1.20 7.51
N ASN A 169 -5.89 0.47 7.55
CA ASN A 169 -7.19 1.14 7.41
C ASN A 169 -7.39 2.11 8.58
N PRO A 170 -7.58 3.42 8.33
CA PRO A 170 -7.77 4.42 9.38
C PRO A 170 -9.11 4.30 10.12
N GLY A 171 -10.07 3.55 9.56
CA GLY A 171 -11.38 3.31 10.17
C GLY A 171 -12.37 4.46 10.03
N ASN A 172 -12.04 5.51 9.29
CA ASN A 172 -12.94 6.65 9.04
C ASN A 172 -13.96 6.37 7.93
N CYS A 173 -13.73 5.35 7.10
CA CYS A 173 -14.62 4.94 6.02
C CYS A 173 -15.28 3.60 6.32
N PRO A 174 -16.54 3.36 5.87
CA PRO A 174 -17.30 2.14 6.17
C PRO A 174 -16.92 0.94 5.28
N PHE A 175 -15.72 0.91 4.68
CA PHE A 175 -15.27 -0.15 3.79
C PHE A 175 -13.82 -0.55 4.02
#